data_47ba27b45589fc0ccfda5ec16f782f3c
#
_entry.id   47ba27b45589fc0ccfda5ec16f782f3c
#
_cell.length_a   1.000
_cell.length_b   1.000
_cell.length_c   1.000
_cell.angle_alpha   90.00
_cell.angle_beta   90.00
_cell.angle_gamma   90.00
#
_symmetry.space_group_name_H-M   'P 1'
#
loop_
_entity.id
_entity.type
_entity.pdbx_description
1 polymer ?
#
loop_
_entity_poly.entity_id
_entity_poly.type
_entity_poly.pdbx_seq_one_letter_code
_entity_poly.pdbx_strand_id
1 'polypeptide(L)'
;MQEPLPVDAALPALANAHYEALAAALARVGLQSARALSVLRYNPGKRCTLAVASDTDRYIVKLFADTATVLAVSTVHNVLAGAGLASGRGPTVPRIIGLDTEAALIVTEMYAAAPASELVKRGDADRAGRLAAQWLRAAIKPGAALGDPYDPPHVLEDVQRYVRTIARAAGELGGRAGAVRDQLAANMPPPGCTDLRHGGFYLSHVFDLVDGPGVIDWDTFRQGPAEVDAGMLCAAARWEMYQPEYERATQRAIAVFLDEVDDLVDPARLRWYRTAALLKFASHRARRGAGDLAASLISDAEKVISGTSIAQHRTRRC
;
A
#
# COMPACT_ATOMS: atom_id res chain seq x y z
N MET A 1 20.71 -9.59 -20.15
CA MET A 1 21.39 -10.16 -18.97
C MET A 1 20.41 -10.04 -17.81
N GLN A 2 20.12 -11.15 -17.13
CA GLN A 2 19.35 -11.11 -15.88
C GLN A 2 20.21 -10.43 -14.82
N GLU A 3 19.66 -9.43 -14.12
CA GLU A 3 20.35 -8.88 -12.95
C GLU A 3 20.54 -10.00 -11.91
N PRO A 4 21.73 -10.12 -11.31
CA PRO A 4 21.95 -11.11 -10.27
C PRO A 4 21.02 -10.84 -9.08
N LEU A 5 20.50 -11.91 -8.47
CA LEU A 5 19.73 -11.78 -7.24
C LEU A 5 20.63 -11.22 -6.13
N PRO A 6 20.07 -10.40 -5.20
CA PRO A 6 20.86 -9.93 -4.07
C PRO A 6 21.25 -11.09 -3.14
N VAL A 7 22.43 -11.01 -2.55
CA VAL A 7 22.81 -11.87 -1.43
C VAL A 7 22.51 -11.12 -0.14
N ASP A 8 21.72 -11.72 0.75
CA ASP A 8 21.28 -11.08 1.98
C ASP A 8 21.14 -12.13 3.10
N ALA A 9 22.05 -12.10 4.04
CA ALA A 9 22.10 -13.06 5.15
C ALA A 9 20.86 -12.98 6.07
N ALA A 10 20.13 -11.87 6.06
CA ALA A 10 18.89 -11.72 6.82
C ALA A 10 17.67 -12.36 6.13
N LEU A 11 17.79 -12.73 4.84
CA LEU A 11 16.73 -13.39 4.08
C LEU A 11 17.12 -14.86 3.88
N PRO A 12 16.53 -15.84 4.57
CA PRO A 12 16.96 -17.24 4.54
C PRO A 12 17.12 -17.80 3.13
N ALA A 13 16.20 -17.48 2.23
CA ALA A 13 16.23 -17.92 0.83
C ALA A 13 17.36 -17.29 0.00
N LEU A 14 17.97 -16.19 0.44
CA LEU A 14 19.01 -15.43 -0.26
C LEU A 14 20.31 -15.35 0.53
N ALA A 15 20.49 -16.19 1.56
CA ALA A 15 21.61 -16.11 2.48
C ALA A 15 22.98 -16.37 1.83
N ASN A 16 23.02 -17.01 0.67
CA ASN A 16 24.26 -17.28 -0.08
C ASN A 16 24.08 -17.07 -1.60
N ALA A 17 25.20 -16.94 -2.30
CA ALA A 17 25.23 -16.66 -3.75
C ALA A 17 24.82 -17.84 -4.65
N HIS A 18 24.65 -19.03 -4.11
CA HIS A 18 24.25 -20.22 -4.88
C HIS A 18 22.73 -20.40 -4.95
N TYR A 19 21.98 -19.65 -4.10
CA TYR A 19 20.51 -19.66 -4.07
C TYR A 19 19.88 -21.06 -3.89
N GLU A 20 20.63 -22.01 -3.33
CA GLU A 20 20.18 -23.39 -3.12
C GLU A 20 18.91 -23.43 -2.24
N ALA A 21 18.89 -22.61 -1.19
CA ALA A 21 17.75 -22.51 -0.31
C ALA A 21 16.48 -21.99 -1.05
N LEU A 22 16.63 -21.02 -1.95
CA LEU A 22 15.55 -20.53 -2.79
C LEU A 22 15.06 -21.61 -3.76
N ALA A 23 15.98 -22.31 -4.46
CA ALA A 23 15.63 -23.38 -5.38
C ALA A 23 14.92 -24.53 -4.67
N ALA A 24 15.43 -24.95 -3.50
CA ALA A 24 14.80 -25.98 -2.68
C ALA A 24 13.41 -25.59 -2.19
N ALA A 25 13.23 -24.32 -1.75
CA ALA A 25 11.94 -23.81 -1.31
C ALA A 25 10.92 -23.74 -2.45
N LEU A 26 11.34 -23.27 -3.64
CA LEU A 26 10.47 -23.28 -4.83
C LEU A 26 10.06 -24.70 -5.24
N ALA A 27 10.97 -25.67 -5.13
CA ALA A 27 10.64 -27.07 -5.38
C ALA A 27 9.62 -27.63 -4.38
N ARG A 28 9.74 -27.30 -3.08
CA ARG A 28 8.78 -27.72 -2.04
C ARG A 28 7.37 -27.19 -2.28
N VAL A 29 7.24 -26.00 -2.88
CA VAL A 29 5.94 -25.41 -3.24
C VAL A 29 5.47 -25.80 -4.65
N GLY A 30 6.09 -26.79 -5.29
CA GLY A 30 5.66 -27.32 -6.59
C GLY A 30 6.16 -26.55 -7.81
N LEU A 31 7.17 -25.69 -7.66
CA LEU A 31 7.71 -24.83 -8.73
C LEU A 31 9.14 -25.28 -9.13
N GLN A 32 9.35 -26.59 -9.39
CA GLN A 32 10.67 -27.14 -9.68
C GLN A 32 11.33 -26.57 -10.95
N SER A 33 10.55 -26.20 -11.96
CA SER A 33 11.02 -25.59 -13.21
C SER A 33 11.04 -24.07 -13.18
N ALA A 34 10.70 -23.46 -12.03
CA ALA A 34 10.58 -22.00 -11.92
C ALA A 34 11.95 -21.32 -12.07
N ARG A 35 11.95 -20.22 -12.80
CA ARG A 35 13.13 -19.37 -13.00
C ARG A 35 12.84 -17.96 -12.49
N ALA A 36 13.78 -17.37 -11.77
CA ALA A 36 13.70 -15.96 -11.44
C ALA A 36 13.84 -15.13 -12.71
N LEU A 37 12.88 -14.27 -12.98
CA LEU A 37 12.88 -13.36 -14.13
C LEU A 37 13.50 -12.00 -13.76
N SER A 38 13.09 -11.45 -12.61
CA SER A 38 13.57 -10.15 -12.17
C SER A 38 13.31 -9.94 -10.68
N VAL A 39 14.15 -9.10 -10.07
CA VAL A 39 13.91 -8.50 -8.78
C VAL A 39 12.95 -7.32 -8.97
N LEU A 40 11.72 -7.44 -8.49
CA LEU A 40 10.74 -6.36 -8.55
C LEU A 40 10.97 -5.32 -7.46
N ARG A 41 11.36 -5.79 -6.26
CA ARG A 41 11.65 -4.92 -5.14
C ARG A 41 12.59 -5.60 -4.16
N TYR A 42 13.56 -4.83 -3.66
CA TYR A 42 14.46 -5.29 -2.63
C TYR A 42 14.59 -4.24 -1.52
N ASN A 43 14.34 -4.67 -0.31
CA ASN A 43 14.54 -3.90 0.92
C ASN A 43 15.55 -4.67 1.78
N PRO A 44 16.83 -4.28 1.80
CA PRO A 44 17.90 -5.00 2.50
C PRO A 44 17.53 -5.35 3.94
N GLY A 45 17.80 -6.58 4.35
CA GLY A 45 17.53 -7.09 5.68
C GLY A 45 16.07 -7.28 6.05
N LYS A 46 15.14 -7.09 5.11
CA LYS A 46 13.71 -7.15 5.40
C LYS A 46 12.92 -8.02 4.42
N ARG A 47 13.04 -7.74 3.13
CA ARG A 47 12.17 -8.34 2.11
C ARG A 47 12.77 -8.25 0.72
N CYS A 48 12.59 -9.32 -0.08
CA CYS A 48 12.81 -9.29 -1.52
C CYS A 48 11.56 -9.81 -2.24
N THR A 49 11.15 -9.15 -3.33
CA THR A 49 10.03 -9.57 -4.18
C THR A 49 10.57 -9.89 -5.56
N LEU A 50 10.30 -11.10 -6.03
CA LEU A 50 10.73 -11.61 -7.33
C LEU A 50 9.54 -11.88 -8.23
N ALA A 51 9.67 -11.62 -9.52
CA ALA A 51 8.86 -12.25 -10.54
C ALA A 51 9.52 -13.54 -10.98
N VAL A 52 8.77 -14.62 -10.97
CA VAL A 52 9.23 -15.97 -11.32
C VAL A 52 8.29 -16.56 -12.36
N ALA A 53 8.84 -17.22 -13.37
CA ALA A 53 8.06 -17.94 -14.37
C ALA A 53 8.25 -19.44 -14.22
N SER A 54 7.16 -20.19 -14.45
CA SER A 54 7.20 -21.60 -14.83
C SER A 54 7.00 -21.70 -16.35
N ASP A 55 6.86 -22.90 -16.85
CA ASP A 55 6.65 -23.13 -18.30
C ASP A 55 5.33 -22.51 -18.82
N THR A 56 4.31 -22.38 -17.97
CA THR A 56 2.96 -21.91 -18.34
C THR A 56 2.55 -20.64 -17.66
N ASP A 57 3.06 -20.35 -16.46
CA ASP A 57 2.53 -19.32 -15.58
C ASP A 57 3.62 -18.42 -15.01
N ARG A 58 3.17 -17.26 -14.51
CA ARG A 58 4.03 -16.32 -13.78
C ARG A 58 3.55 -16.16 -12.35
N TYR A 59 4.51 -16.03 -11.44
CA TYR A 59 4.28 -15.94 -10.01
C TYR A 59 5.02 -14.77 -9.40
N ILE A 60 4.51 -14.29 -8.28
CA ILE A 60 5.22 -13.39 -7.39
C ILE A 60 5.71 -14.21 -6.20
N VAL A 61 7.01 -14.15 -5.95
CA VAL A 61 7.66 -14.75 -4.78
C VAL A 61 8.11 -13.63 -3.86
N LYS A 62 7.58 -13.61 -2.66
CA LYS A 62 8.01 -12.69 -1.60
C LYS A 62 8.83 -13.45 -0.57
N LEU A 63 10.03 -12.97 -0.33
CA LEU A 63 10.99 -13.48 0.62
C LEU A 63 11.06 -12.51 1.80
N PHE A 64 10.93 -13.04 3.01
CA PHE A 64 10.92 -12.23 4.24
C PHE A 64 12.12 -12.61 5.14
N ALA A 65 12.41 -11.74 6.11
CA ALA A 65 13.45 -12.01 7.09
C ALA A 65 13.01 -13.03 8.15
N ASP A 66 11.71 -13.22 8.32
CA ASP A 66 11.17 -14.09 9.38
C ASP A 66 9.89 -14.82 8.93
N THR A 67 9.68 -15.97 9.52
CA THR A 67 8.52 -16.84 9.31
C THR A 67 7.23 -16.24 9.86
N ALA A 68 7.30 -15.45 10.93
CA ALA A 68 6.10 -14.86 11.54
C ALA A 68 5.37 -13.94 10.54
N THR A 69 6.14 -13.17 9.75
CA THR A 69 5.60 -12.33 8.68
C THR A 69 4.91 -13.16 7.59
N VAL A 70 5.50 -14.29 7.17
CA VAL A 70 4.87 -15.20 6.19
C VAL A 70 3.53 -15.74 6.69
N LEU A 71 3.50 -16.21 7.94
CA LEU A 71 2.28 -16.75 8.55
C LEU A 71 1.20 -15.67 8.72
N ALA A 72 1.59 -14.45 9.12
CA ALA A 72 0.68 -13.32 9.25
C ALA A 72 0.04 -12.95 7.90
N VAL A 73 0.82 -12.85 6.83
CA VAL A 73 0.33 -12.57 5.47
C VAL A 73 -0.58 -13.70 4.99
N SER A 74 -0.21 -14.97 5.23
CA SER A 74 -1.05 -16.12 4.88
C SER A 74 -2.39 -16.09 5.63
N THR A 75 -2.38 -15.73 6.92
CA THR A 75 -3.59 -15.59 7.73
C THR A 75 -4.54 -14.54 7.16
N VAL A 76 -4.02 -13.38 6.76
CA VAL A 76 -4.83 -12.32 6.11
C VAL A 76 -5.46 -12.82 4.82
N HIS A 77 -4.69 -13.50 3.96
CA HIS A 77 -5.23 -14.06 2.72
C HIS A 77 -6.35 -15.08 2.99
N ASN A 78 -6.22 -15.92 4.02
CA ASN A 78 -7.26 -16.88 4.41
C ASN A 78 -8.54 -16.17 4.90
N VAL A 79 -8.41 -15.09 5.66
CA VAL A 79 -9.57 -14.27 6.09
C VAL A 79 -10.26 -13.63 4.90
N LEU A 80 -9.49 -13.04 3.98
CA LEU A 80 -10.04 -12.44 2.76
C LEU A 80 -10.70 -13.50 1.86
N ALA A 81 -10.11 -14.69 1.77
CA ALA A 81 -10.69 -15.82 1.05
C ALA A 81 -12.01 -16.25 1.68
N GLY A 82 -12.08 -16.38 3.01
CA GLY A 82 -13.29 -16.69 3.75
C GLY A 82 -14.41 -15.65 3.57
N ALA A 83 -14.03 -14.38 3.29
CA ALA A 83 -14.97 -13.31 2.94
C ALA A 83 -15.35 -13.29 1.44
N GLY A 84 -14.91 -14.27 0.64
CA GLY A 84 -15.19 -14.36 -0.80
C GLY A 84 -14.27 -13.51 -1.69
N LEU A 85 -13.19 -12.94 -1.13
CA LEU A 85 -12.26 -12.05 -1.84
C LEU A 85 -11.02 -12.78 -2.38
N ALA A 86 -11.11 -14.08 -2.69
CA ALA A 86 -10.04 -14.84 -3.33
C ALA A 86 -10.57 -15.77 -4.44
N SER A 87 -11.65 -15.35 -5.10
CA SER A 87 -12.32 -16.14 -6.13
C SER A 87 -11.59 -16.16 -7.48
N GLY A 88 -10.55 -15.33 -7.65
CA GLY A 88 -9.94 -15.05 -8.95
C GLY A 88 -10.77 -14.12 -9.84
N ARG A 89 -11.96 -13.71 -9.36
CA ARG A 89 -12.83 -12.70 -9.98
C ARG A 89 -12.96 -11.53 -9.03
N GLY A 90 -12.83 -10.32 -9.55
CA GLY A 90 -12.78 -9.13 -8.72
C GLY A 90 -14.12 -8.76 -8.06
N PRO A 91 -14.10 -8.18 -6.87
CA PRO A 91 -12.91 -7.83 -6.07
C PRO A 91 -12.20 -9.05 -5.51
N THR A 92 -10.88 -9.14 -5.68
CA THR A 92 -10.11 -10.33 -5.28
C THR A 92 -8.68 -9.99 -4.83
N VAL A 93 -8.07 -10.88 -4.05
CA VAL A 93 -6.62 -10.87 -3.77
C VAL A 93 -5.94 -12.01 -4.53
N PRO A 94 -4.62 -11.93 -4.80
CA PRO A 94 -3.89 -13.00 -5.46
C PRO A 94 -4.01 -14.31 -4.66
N ARG A 95 -4.26 -15.39 -5.36
CA ARG A 95 -4.29 -16.71 -4.75
C ARG A 95 -2.88 -17.09 -4.27
N ILE A 96 -2.77 -17.60 -3.05
CA ILE A 96 -1.54 -18.22 -2.58
C ILE A 96 -1.39 -19.57 -3.28
N ILE A 97 -0.26 -19.76 -3.94
CA ILE A 97 0.12 -21.02 -4.60
C ILE A 97 0.82 -21.95 -3.61
N GLY A 98 1.65 -21.37 -2.75
CA GLY A 98 2.33 -22.08 -1.69
C GLY A 98 3.08 -21.15 -0.75
N LEU A 99 3.50 -21.71 0.38
CA LEU A 99 4.36 -21.03 1.33
C LEU A 99 5.42 -22.01 1.86
N ASP A 100 6.57 -21.48 2.20
CA ASP A 100 7.66 -22.23 2.82
C ASP A 100 8.15 -21.46 4.04
N THR A 101 7.94 -22.04 5.22
CA THR A 101 8.29 -21.41 6.49
C THR A 101 9.77 -21.49 6.80
N GLU A 102 10.48 -22.48 6.28
CA GLU A 102 11.93 -22.63 6.47
C GLU A 102 12.71 -21.56 5.72
N ALA A 103 12.32 -21.30 4.47
CA ALA A 103 12.91 -20.25 3.64
C ALA A 103 12.24 -18.88 3.82
N ALA A 104 11.26 -18.76 4.68
CA ALA A 104 10.45 -17.57 4.94
C ALA A 104 9.90 -16.94 3.64
N LEU A 105 9.26 -17.75 2.78
CA LEU A 105 8.71 -17.28 1.51
C LEU A 105 7.22 -17.58 1.35
N ILE A 106 6.57 -16.76 0.52
CA ILE A 106 5.21 -16.97 0.03
C ILE A 106 5.18 -16.79 -1.48
N VAL A 107 4.47 -17.65 -2.16
CA VAL A 107 4.26 -17.61 -3.62
C VAL A 107 2.79 -17.29 -3.88
N THR A 108 2.55 -16.29 -4.71
CA THR A 108 1.20 -15.95 -5.19
C THR A 108 1.16 -15.93 -6.72
N GLU A 109 -0.03 -16.05 -7.28
CA GLU A 109 -0.24 -15.76 -8.71
C GLU A 109 0.17 -14.32 -9.02
N MET A 110 0.58 -14.09 -10.27
CA MET A 110 0.87 -12.75 -10.79
C MET A 110 -0.28 -12.31 -11.69
N TYR A 111 -0.87 -11.15 -11.42
CA TYR A 111 -1.89 -10.59 -12.29
C TYR A 111 -1.31 -10.13 -13.62
N ALA A 112 -1.93 -10.57 -14.73
CA ALA A 112 -1.60 -10.16 -16.09
C ALA A 112 -2.41 -8.94 -16.54
N ALA A 113 -2.65 -7.99 -15.65
CA ALA A 113 -3.47 -6.81 -15.85
C ALA A 113 -2.71 -5.54 -15.51
N ALA A 114 -3.21 -4.38 -15.96
CA ALA A 114 -2.59 -3.10 -15.63
C ALA A 114 -3.00 -2.65 -14.22
N PRO A 115 -2.07 -2.09 -13.43
CA PRO A 115 -2.44 -1.41 -12.18
C PRO A 115 -3.17 -0.09 -12.46
N ALA A 116 -3.98 0.35 -11.51
CA ALA A 116 -4.76 1.59 -11.62
C ALA A 116 -3.88 2.83 -11.80
N SER A 117 -2.64 2.82 -11.33
CA SER A 117 -1.65 3.87 -11.61
C SER A 117 -1.34 4.00 -13.11
N GLU A 118 -1.29 2.89 -13.86
CA GLU A 118 -1.10 2.92 -15.32
C GLU A 118 -2.36 3.39 -16.05
N LEU A 119 -3.56 3.11 -15.53
CA LEU A 119 -4.81 3.67 -16.08
C LEU A 119 -4.81 5.19 -15.97
N VAL A 120 -4.38 5.74 -14.83
CA VAL A 120 -4.24 7.21 -14.65
C VAL A 120 -3.28 7.79 -15.69
N LYS A 121 -2.11 7.18 -15.92
CA LYS A 121 -1.14 7.64 -16.92
C LYS A 121 -1.68 7.60 -18.36
N ARG A 122 -2.56 6.64 -18.65
CA ARG A 122 -3.21 6.49 -19.96
C ARG A 122 -4.46 7.36 -20.13
N GLY A 123 -4.83 8.15 -19.10
CA GLY A 123 -5.98 9.05 -19.12
C GLY A 123 -7.31 8.43 -18.66
N ASP A 124 -7.32 7.16 -18.22
CA ASP A 124 -8.51 6.48 -17.70
C ASP A 124 -8.60 6.60 -16.16
N ALA A 125 -8.59 7.83 -15.69
CA ALA A 125 -8.64 8.18 -14.28
C ALA A 125 -9.95 7.76 -13.60
N ASP A 126 -11.06 7.82 -14.31
CA ASP A 126 -12.38 7.45 -13.79
C ASP A 126 -12.43 5.94 -13.47
N ARG A 127 -11.87 5.11 -14.35
CA ARG A 127 -11.77 3.67 -14.13
C ARG A 127 -10.90 3.37 -12.92
N ALA A 128 -9.73 4.02 -12.81
CA ALA A 128 -8.82 3.86 -11.69
C ALA A 128 -9.49 4.18 -10.34
N GLY A 129 -10.22 5.31 -10.26
CA GLY A 129 -10.97 5.70 -9.07
C GLY A 129 -12.06 4.70 -8.68
N ARG A 130 -12.85 4.25 -9.66
CA ARG A 130 -13.91 3.25 -9.43
C ARG A 130 -13.37 1.90 -8.95
N LEU A 131 -12.28 1.41 -9.53
CA LEU A 131 -11.66 0.15 -9.08
C LEU A 131 -11.22 0.23 -7.61
N ALA A 132 -10.57 1.32 -7.22
CA ALA A 132 -10.16 1.53 -5.84
C ALA A 132 -11.36 1.59 -4.89
N ALA A 133 -12.45 2.26 -5.30
CA ALA A 133 -13.68 2.35 -4.51
C ALA A 133 -14.40 0.99 -4.38
N GLN A 134 -14.49 0.23 -5.45
CA GLN A 134 -15.05 -1.13 -5.43
C GLN A 134 -14.30 -2.03 -4.46
N TRP A 135 -12.96 -1.93 -4.44
CA TRP A 135 -12.17 -2.66 -3.46
C TRP A 135 -12.46 -2.23 -2.03
N LEU A 136 -12.44 -0.93 -1.73
CA LEU A 136 -12.67 -0.46 -0.37
C LEU A 136 -14.05 -0.92 0.15
N ARG A 137 -15.09 -0.85 -0.68
CA ARG A 137 -16.43 -1.35 -0.34
C ARG A 137 -16.44 -2.85 -0.04
N ALA A 138 -15.72 -3.65 -0.83
CA ALA A 138 -15.64 -5.10 -0.62
C ALA A 138 -14.84 -5.46 0.64
N ALA A 139 -13.75 -4.74 0.92
CA ALA A 139 -12.84 -5.01 2.02
C ALA A 139 -13.36 -4.60 3.41
N ILE A 140 -14.49 -3.90 3.50
CA ILE A 140 -15.13 -3.53 4.78
C ILE A 140 -15.83 -4.74 5.43
N LYS A 141 -16.21 -5.75 4.67
CA LYS A 141 -17.04 -6.88 5.13
C LYS A 141 -16.40 -7.88 6.10
N PRO A 142 -15.09 -8.11 6.13
CA PRO A 142 -14.53 -9.24 6.89
C PRO A 142 -14.68 -9.17 8.41
N GLY A 143 -14.84 -7.99 9.01
CA GLY A 143 -15.01 -7.85 10.48
C GLY A 143 -13.91 -8.49 11.32
N ALA A 144 -12.72 -8.74 10.74
CA ALA A 144 -11.64 -9.45 11.39
C ALA A 144 -10.66 -8.48 12.06
N ALA A 145 -10.41 -8.70 13.35
CA ALA A 145 -9.40 -7.96 14.10
C ALA A 145 -8.01 -8.57 13.87
N LEU A 146 -7.38 -8.24 12.73
CA LEU A 146 -6.05 -8.71 12.36
C LEU A 146 -5.08 -7.56 12.13
N GLY A 147 -3.83 -7.76 12.53
CA GLY A 147 -2.76 -6.78 12.42
C GLY A 147 -2.69 -5.83 13.63
N ASP A 148 -1.70 -4.96 13.62
CA ASP A 148 -1.51 -3.98 14.68
C ASP A 148 -2.61 -2.92 14.65
N PRO A 149 -3.08 -2.43 15.80
CA PRO A 149 -3.99 -1.30 15.85
C PRO A 149 -3.42 -0.07 15.14
N TYR A 150 -4.24 0.59 14.36
CA TYR A 150 -3.90 1.85 13.69
C TYR A 150 -4.98 2.91 13.95
N ASP A 151 -5.33 3.01 15.23
CA ASP A 151 -6.19 4.04 15.75
C ASP A 151 -5.46 5.40 15.89
N PRO A 152 -6.13 6.49 16.18
CA PRO A 152 -5.52 7.81 16.22
C PRO A 152 -4.31 7.96 17.15
N PRO A 153 -4.26 7.38 18.38
CA PRO A 153 -3.05 7.41 19.21
C PRO A 153 -1.84 6.78 18.53
N HIS A 154 -1.98 5.55 17.98
CA HIS A 154 -0.87 4.86 17.29
C HIS A 154 -0.41 5.62 16.04
N VAL A 155 -1.35 6.23 15.31
CA VAL A 155 -0.99 7.08 14.15
C VAL A 155 -0.19 8.30 14.59
N LEU A 156 -0.53 8.95 15.72
CA LEU A 156 0.25 10.09 16.23
C LEU A 156 1.67 9.70 16.65
N GLU A 157 1.87 8.51 17.21
CA GLU A 157 3.21 7.98 17.50
C GLU A 157 4.03 7.83 16.20
N ASP A 158 3.41 7.29 15.15
CA ASP A 158 4.03 7.19 13.82
C ASP A 158 4.36 8.58 13.27
N VAL A 159 3.42 9.51 13.31
CA VAL A 159 3.62 10.90 12.87
C VAL A 159 4.78 11.56 13.62
N GLN A 160 4.90 11.33 14.92
CA GLN A 160 6.05 11.81 15.70
C GLN A 160 7.38 11.25 15.18
N ARG A 161 7.42 9.98 14.75
CA ARG A 161 8.62 9.39 14.13
C ARG A 161 8.89 10.00 12.75
N TYR A 162 7.85 10.28 11.94
CA TYR A 162 7.99 10.92 10.64
C TYR A 162 8.56 12.34 10.78
N VAL A 163 8.03 13.15 11.70
CA VAL A 163 8.52 14.51 11.99
C VAL A 163 9.99 14.48 12.39
N ARG A 164 10.39 13.60 13.31
CA ARG A 164 11.80 13.44 13.67
C ARG A 164 12.68 13.07 12.48
N THR A 165 12.19 12.20 11.59
CA THR A 165 12.91 11.80 10.38
C THR A 165 13.07 12.97 9.41
N ILE A 166 12.02 13.75 9.20
CA ILE A 166 12.04 14.97 8.36
C ILE A 166 13.03 15.98 8.94
N ALA A 167 12.96 16.26 10.24
CA ALA A 167 13.83 17.22 10.89
C ALA A 167 15.32 16.83 10.80
N ARG A 168 15.64 15.53 10.87
CA ARG A 168 17.02 15.04 10.71
C ARG A 168 17.53 15.12 9.27
N ALA A 169 16.66 14.84 8.30
CA ALA A 169 17.04 14.73 6.89
C ALA A 169 16.94 16.06 6.12
N ALA A 170 16.03 16.95 6.55
CA ALA A 170 15.74 18.23 5.91
C ALA A 170 15.32 19.25 6.99
N GLY A 171 16.27 19.71 7.78
CA GLY A 171 16.09 20.48 9.03
C GLY A 171 15.11 21.64 8.94
N GLU A 172 15.14 22.40 7.85
CA GLU A 172 14.24 23.53 7.58
C GLU A 172 12.74 23.11 7.49
N LEU A 173 12.46 21.86 7.10
CA LEU A 173 11.10 21.32 7.02
C LEU A 173 10.58 20.80 8.36
N GLY A 174 11.45 20.60 9.35
CA GLY A 174 11.11 20.04 10.65
C GLY A 174 10.07 20.85 11.41
N GLY A 175 10.20 22.19 11.40
CA GLY A 175 9.26 23.10 12.04
C GLY A 175 7.85 23.04 11.43
N ARG A 176 7.76 23.03 10.09
CA ARG A 176 6.48 22.90 9.37
C ARG A 176 5.81 21.57 9.63
N ALA A 177 6.55 20.45 9.53
CA ALA A 177 6.04 19.11 9.84
C ALA A 177 5.59 18.99 11.30
N GLY A 178 6.31 19.67 12.23
CA GLY A 178 5.94 19.76 13.64
C GLY A 178 4.60 20.48 13.85
N ALA A 179 4.37 21.61 13.16
CA ALA A 179 3.11 22.34 13.24
C ALA A 179 1.93 21.51 12.72
N VAL A 180 2.12 20.73 11.64
CA VAL A 180 1.09 19.80 11.13
C VAL A 180 0.80 18.68 12.17
N ARG A 181 1.84 18.13 12.81
CA ARG A 181 1.65 17.14 13.90
C ARG A 181 0.83 17.74 15.06
N ASP A 182 1.09 18.98 15.45
CA ASP A 182 0.37 19.65 16.56
C ASP A 182 -1.11 19.86 16.20
N GLN A 183 -1.39 20.19 14.94
CA GLN A 183 -2.77 20.26 14.44
C GLN A 183 -3.45 18.88 14.43
N LEU A 184 -2.73 17.80 14.02
CA LEU A 184 -3.25 16.44 14.11
C LEU A 184 -3.57 16.05 15.57
N ALA A 185 -2.70 16.39 16.52
CA ALA A 185 -2.94 16.11 17.94
C ALA A 185 -4.15 16.89 18.48
N ALA A 186 -4.28 18.17 18.13
CA ALA A 186 -5.39 19.02 18.56
C ALA A 186 -6.75 18.61 17.95
N ASN A 187 -6.75 17.99 16.77
CA ASN A 187 -7.95 17.55 16.05
C ASN A 187 -8.06 16.02 15.97
N MET A 188 -7.51 15.31 16.95
CA MET A 188 -7.54 13.85 16.98
C MET A 188 -8.99 13.34 17.04
N PRO A 189 -9.42 12.53 16.04
CA PRO A 189 -10.77 11.99 16.04
C PRO A 189 -10.92 10.90 17.12
N PRO A 190 -12.16 10.63 17.57
CA PRO A 190 -12.41 9.47 18.41
C PRO A 190 -12.06 8.17 17.67
N PRO A 191 -11.74 7.08 18.39
CA PRO A 191 -11.53 5.77 17.78
C PRO A 191 -12.73 5.38 16.90
N GLY A 192 -12.44 4.79 15.75
CA GLY A 192 -13.45 4.26 14.82
C GLY A 192 -13.57 2.73 14.91
N CYS A 193 -14.28 2.12 13.95
CA CYS A 193 -14.31 0.66 13.81
C CYS A 193 -12.91 0.11 13.60
N THR A 194 -12.64 -1.07 14.19
CA THR A 194 -11.33 -1.74 14.14
C THR A 194 -11.39 -2.96 13.22
N ASP A 195 -11.62 -2.73 11.94
CA ASP A 195 -11.63 -3.80 10.95
C ASP A 195 -10.28 -3.96 10.27
N LEU A 196 -10.09 -5.10 9.59
CA LEU A 196 -8.91 -5.34 8.76
C LEU A 196 -8.78 -4.28 7.66
N ARG A 197 -7.62 -3.65 7.57
CA ARG A 197 -7.24 -2.68 6.54
C ARG A 197 -5.95 -3.10 5.85
N HIS A 198 -5.81 -2.69 4.60
CA HIS A 198 -4.61 -2.93 3.81
C HIS A 198 -3.37 -2.23 4.42
N GLY A 199 -3.53 -1.01 4.96
CA GLY A 199 -2.46 -0.21 5.58
C GLY A 199 -1.42 0.37 4.61
N GLY A 200 -1.42 -0.10 3.36
CA GLY A 200 -0.59 0.37 2.25
C GLY A 200 -1.39 0.42 0.95
N PHE A 201 -2.59 0.98 0.97
CA PHE A 201 -3.51 1.00 -0.16
C PHE A 201 -3.10 2.08 -1.17
N TYR A 202 -2.61 1.67 -2.35
CA TYR A 202 -2.06 2.54 -3.41
C TYR A 202 -2.71 2.20 -4.76
N LEU A 203 -2.71 3.16 -5.70
CA LEU A 203 -3.18 2.91 -7.07
C LEU A 203 -2.35 1.83 -7.79
N SER A 204 -1.05 1.75 -7.50
CA SER A 204 -0.18 0.70 -8.04
C SER A 204 -0.47 -0.71 -7.48
N HIS A 205 -1.22 -0.81 -6.38
CA HIS A 205 -1.61 -2.10 -5.79
C HIS A 205 -3.00 -2.58 -6.25
N VAL A 206 -3.76 -1.75 -6.99
CA VAL A 206 -5.08 -2.06 -7.50
C VAL A 206 -4.97 -2.40 -8.98
N PHE A 207 -5.29 -3.62 -9.38
CA PHE A 207 -5.22 -4.11 -10.75
C PHE A 207 -6.60 -4.17 -11.40
N ASP A 208 -6.69 -3.81 -12.68
CA ASP A 208 -7.91 -3.84 -13.48
C ASP A 208 -8.13 -5.25 -14.06
N LEU A 209 -8.77 -6.12 -13.30
CA LEU A 209 -9.19 -7.42 -13.78
C LEU A 209 -10.53 -7.30 -14.54
N VAL A 210 -10.89 -8.34 -15.31
CA VAL A 210 -12.12 -8.33 -16.13
C VAL A 210 -13.37 -8.08 -15.30
N ASP A 211 -13.45 -8.68 -14.11
CA ASP A 211 -14.64 -8.66 -13.26
C ASP A 211 -14.55 -7.67 -12.08
N GLY A 212 -13.54 -6.80 -12.05
CA GLY A 212 -13.34 -5.81 -10.97
C GLY A 212 -11.90 -5.74 -10.48
N PRO A 213 -11.62 -5.13 -9.32
CA PRO A 213 -10.26 -4.93 -8.84
C PRO A 213 -9.62 -6.20 -8.30
N GLY A 214 -8.33 -6.40 -8.62
CA GLY A 214 -7.43 -7.28 -7.89
C GLY A 214 -6.50 -6.46 -7.02
N VAL A 215 -6.31 -6.79 -5.72
CA VAL A 215 -5.46 -6.00 -4.83
C VAL A 215 -4.34 -6.83 -4.23
N ILE A 216 -3.12 -6.34 -4.39
CA ILE A 216 -1.86 -7.00 -4.00
C ILE A 216 -1.20 -6.30 -2.81
N ASP A 217 -0.12 -6.90 -2.28
CA ASP A 217 0.82 -6.32 -1.29
C ASP A 217 0.23 -6.11 0.12
N TRP A 218 -0.32 -7.17 0.68
CA TRP A 218 -0.93 -7.24 2.02
C TRP A 218 0.06 -7.33 3.18
N ASP A 219 1.32 -7.00 2.98
CA ASP A 219 2.37 -7.14 4.01
C ASP A 219 2.27 -6.09 5.13
N THR A 220 1.47 -5.06 4.94
CA THR A 220 1.35 -3.93 5.88
C THR A 220 -0.07 -3.79 6.46
N PHE A 221 -0.82 -4.88 6.44
CA PHE A 221 -2.19 -4.89 6.97
C PHE A 221 -2.26 -4.43 8.43
N ARG A 222 -3.39 -3.82 8.80
CA ARG A 222 -3.61 -3.21 10.11
C ARG A 222 -5.08 -3.30 10.51
N GLN A 223 -5.37 -2.95 11.76
CA GLN A 223 -6.74 -2.73 12.24
C GLN A 223 -7.04 -1.24 12.26
N GLY A 224 -8.17 -0.83 11.74
CA GLY A 224 -8.58 0.56 11.77
C GLY A 224 -9.86 0.85 11.01
N PRO A 225 -10.31 2.11 10.99
CA PRO A 225 -11.46 2.53 10.21
C PRO A 225 -11.15 2.60 8.70
N ALA A 226 -12.18 2.69 7.85
CA ALA A 226 -12.03 2.76 6.40
C ALA A 226 -11.14 3.92 5.93
N GLU A 227 -11.12 5.00 6.69
CA GLU A 227 -10.34 6.20 6.42
C GLU A 227 -8.81 5.98 6.47
N VAL A 228 -8.34 4.89 7.08
CA VAL A 228 -6.92 4.48 7.02
C VAL A 228 -6.53 4.23 5.57
N ASP A 229 -7.27 3.37 4.87
CA ASP A 229 -6.98 3.03 3.48
C ASP A 229 -7.37 4.15 2.52
N ALA A 230 -8.51 4.81 2.74
CA ALA A 230 -8.93 5.93 1.91
C ALA A 230 -7.95 7.11 2.00
N GLY A 231 -7.49 7.46 3.19
CA GLY A 231 -6.50 8.51 3.39
C GLY A 231 -5.14 8.15 2.81
N MET A 232 -4.74 6.88 2.94
CA MET A 232 -3.51 6.35 2.36
C MET A 232 -3.54 6.42 0.83
N LEU A 233 -4.63 5.99 0.16
CA LEU A 233 -4.78 6.08 -1.29
C LEU A 233 -4.65 7.52 -1.78
N CYS A 234 -5.39 8.45 -1.15
CA CYS A 234 -5.36 9.86 -1.56
C CYS A 234 -3.97 10.50 -1.40
N ALA A 235 -3.24 10.15 -0.35
CA ALA A 235 -1.88 10.64 -0.13
C ALA A 235 -0.87 9.95 -1.06
N ALA A 236 -1.01 8.63 -1.26
CA ALA A 236 -0.14 7.85 -2.12
C ALA A 236 -0.26 8.26 -3.59
N ALA A 237 -1.47 8.53 -4.08
CA ALA A 237 -1.68 8.99 -5.45
C ALA A 237 -0.89 10.27 -5.75
N ARG A 238 -0.85 11.22 -4.80
CA ARG A 238 0.00 12.43 -4.92
C ARG A 238 1.48 12.10 -4.94
N TRP A 239 1.91 11.08 -4.24
CA TRP A 239 3.31 10.63 -4.19
C TRP A 239 3.70 9.79 -5.42
N GLU A 240 2.84 8.90 -5.89
CA GLU A 240 3.10 8.01 -7.05
C GLU A 240 3.09 8.79 -8.37
N MET A 241 2.21 9.79 -8.47
CA MET A 241 1.89 10.51 -9.71
C MET A 241 2.23 12.00 -9.59
N TYR A 242 3.38 12.32 -8.97
CA TYR A 242 3.73 13.71 -8.69
C TYR A 242 4.19 14.52 -9.92
N GLN A 243 4.39 13.88 -11.07
CA GLN A 243 4.74 14.57 -12.31
C GLN A 243 3.58 15.46 -12.77
N PRO A 244 3.87 16.70 -13.23
CA PRO A 244 2.85 17.69 -13.62
C PRO A 244 1.87 17.18 -14.67
N GLU A 245 2.33 16.35 -15.62
CA GLU A 245 1.49 15.79 -16.68
C GLU A 245 0.38 14.88 -16.16
N TYR A 246 0.55 14.26 -14.99
CA TYR A 246 -0.46 13.35 -14.41
C TYR A 246 -1.33 14.03 -13.35
N GLU A 247 -1.05 15.28 -12.98
CA GLU A 247 -1.72 15.93 -11.85
C GLU A 247 -3.24 15.97 -12.01
N ARG A 248 -3.75 16.40 -13.17
CA ARG A 248 -5.20 16.46 -13.43
C ARG A 248 -5.85 15.08 -13.39
N ALA A 249 -5.23 14.08 -14.02
CA ALA A 249 -5.74 12.72 -14.03
C ALA A 249 -5.75 12.11 -12.63
N THR A 250 -4.69 12.37 -11.84
CA THR A 250 -4.61 11.93 -10.44
C THR A 250 -5.70 12.57 -9.59
N GLN A 251 -5.92 13.88 -9.72
CA GLN A 251 -6.99 14.59 -9.03
C GLN A 251 -8.37 14.03 -9.41
N ARG A 252 -8.58 13.72 -10.70
CA ARG A 252 -9.81 13.10 -11.17
C ARG A 252 -10.02 11.70 -10.57
N ALA A 253 -9.01 10.84 -10.56
CA ALA A 253 -9.11 9.51 -9.96
C ALA A 253 -9.45 9.58 -8.46
N ILE A 254 -8.80 10.49 -7.71
CA ILE A 254 -9.11 10.73 -6.30
C ILE A 254 -10.56 11.23 -6.14
N ALA A 255 -11.00 12.16 -6.97
CA ALA A 255 -12.36 12.71 -6.89
C ALA A 255 -13.42 11.62 -7.13
N VAL A 256 -13.25 10.79 -8.16
CA VAL A 256 -14.14 9.65 -8.44
C VAL A 256 -14.12 8.65 -7.28
N PHE A 257 -12.94 8.30 -6.77
CA PHE A 257 -12.83 7.42 -5.61
C PHE A 257 -13.61 7.94 -4.41
N LEU A 258 -13.43 9.21 -4.06
CA LEU A 258 -14.08 9.82 -2.89
C LEU A 258 -15.61 9.97 -3.08
N ASP A 259 -16.08 10.26 -4.29
CA ASP A 259 -17.51 10.31 -4.61
C ASP A 259 -18.18 8.92 -4.45
N GLU A 260 -17.47 7.89 -4.89
CA GLU A 260 -17.93 6.49 -4.79
C GLU A 260 -17.92 5.92 -3.36
N VAL A 261 -17.19 6.50 -2.42
CA VAL A 261 -17.07 6.00 -1.04
C VAL A 261 -17.55 7.01 0.01
N ASP A 262 -18.30 8.03 -0.37
CA ASP A 262 -18.73 9.12 0.52
C ASP A 262 -19.62 8.64 1.68
N ASP A 263 -20.35 7.55 1.49
CA ASP A 263 -21.17 6.89 2.50
C ASP A 263 -20.37 5.99 3.47
N LEU A 264 -19.10 5.68 3.15
CA LEU A 264 -18.25 4.77 3.93
C LEU A 264 -17.26 5.47 4.84
N VAL A 265 -16.97 6.75 4.59
CA VAL A 265 -15.92 7.49 5.27
C VAL A 265 -16.44 8.79 5.88
N ASP A 266 -16.04 9.07 7.12
CA ASP A 266 -16.26 10.38 7.74
C ASP A 266 -15.29 11.40 7.15
N PRO A 267 -15.75 12.55 6.61
CA PRO A 267 -14.88 13.51 5.95
C PRO A 267 -13.83 14.15 6.87
N ALA A 268 -14.12 14.33 8.16
CA ALA A 268 -13.17 14.91 9.11
C ALA A 268 -12.07 13.89 9.46
N ARG A 269 -12.47 12.64 9.72
CA ARG A 269 -11.55 11.54 9.98
C ARG A 269 -10.69 11.23 8.75
N LEU A 270 -11.27 11.25 7.55
CA LEU A 270 -10.53 11.09 6.28
C LEU A 270 -9.44 12.17 6.12
N ARG A 271 -9.77 13.44 6.35
CA ARG A 271 -8.77 14.52 6.33
C ARG A 271 -7.62 14.26 7.29
N TRP A 272 -7.95 13.81 8.48
CA TRP A 272 -6.96 13.53 9.52
C TRP A 272 -6.00 12.38 9.11
N TYR A 273 -6.51 11.23 8.70
CA TYR A 273 -5.71 10.08 8.23
C TYR A 273 -4.91 10.41 6.96
N ARG A 274 -5.51 11.15 6.02
CA ARG A 274 -4.80 11.61 4.81
C ARG A 274 -3.63 12.52 5.16
N THR A 275 -3.80 13.43 6.11
CA THR A 275 -2.73 14.33 6.57
C THR A 275 -1.57 13.53 7.19
N ALA A 276 -1.87 12.56 8.04
CA ALA A 276 -0.86 11.67 8.63
C ALA A 276 -0.10 10.88 7.55
N ALA A 277 -0.80 10.36 6.54
CA ALA A 277 -0.20 9.66 5.41
C ALA A 277 0.69 10.55 4.55
N LEU A 278 0.33 11.82 4.32
CA LEU A 278 1.18 12.80 3.63
C LEU A 278 2.50 13.03 4.37
N LEU A 279 2.48 13.13 5.71
CA LEU A 279 3.71 13.22 6.51
C LEU A 279 4.57 11.95 6.43
N LYS A 280 3.96 10.75 6.37
CA LYS A 280 4.67 9.49 6.10
C LYS A 280 5.45 9.58 4.79
N PHE A 281 4.82 9.99 3.69
CA PHE A 281 5.48 10.11 2.39
C PHE A 281 6.52 11.23 2.37
N ALA A 282 6.26 12.37 3.01
CA ALA A 282 7.25 13.44 3.17
C ALA A 282 8.50 12.93 3.89
N SER A 283 8.35 12.13 4.97
CA SER A 283 9.50 11.55 5.67
C SER A 283 10.31 10.58 4.81
N HIS A 284 9.64 9.79 3.96
CA HIS A 284 10.33 8.91 3.02
C HIS A 284 11.12 9.69 1.96
N ARG A 285 10.59 10.82 1.50
CA ARG A 285 11.26 11.67 0.50
C ARG A 285 12.42 12.45 1.09
N ALA A 286 12.24 13.04 2.25
CA ALA A 286 13.31 13.73 2.98
C ALA A 286 14.51 12.78 3.20
N ARG A 287 14.26 11.55 3.70
CA ARG A 287 15.31 10.56 3.92
C ARG A 287 16.06 10.12 2.66
N ARG A 288 15.46 10.29 1.47
CA ARG A 288 16.08 9.98 0.16
C ARG A 288 16.70 11.20 -0.51
N GLY A 289 16.81 12.33 0.19
CA GLY A 289 17.38 13.56 -0.34
C GLY A 289 16.47 14.33 -1.30
N ALA A 290 15.18 13.96 -1.41
CA ALA A 290 14.21 14.66 -2.26
C ALA A 290 13.45 15.73 -1.46
N GLY A 291 14.18 16.77 -1.03
CA GLY A 291 13.68 17.85 -0.16
C GLY A 291 12.50 18.63 -0.75
N ASP A 292 12.56 18.99 -2.04
CA ASP A 292 11.49 19.74 -2.72
C ASP A 292 10.16 18.96 -2.72
N LEU A 293 10.22 17.64 -3.00
CA LEU A 293 9.03 16.81 -2.96
C LEU A 293 8.53 16.61 -1.53
N ALA A 294 9.42 16.51 -0.55
CA ALA A 294 9.03 16.47 0.86
C ALA A 294 8.33 17.78 1.27
N ALA A 295 8.85 18.93 0.84
CA ALA A 295 8.23 20.24 1.08
C ALA A 295 6.85 20.37 0.44
N SER A 296 6.68 19.87 -0.79
CA SER A 296 5.38 19.82 -1.49
C SER A 296 4.36 18.98 -0.73
N LEU A 297 4.75 17.77 -0.26
CA LEU A 297 3.88 16.89 0.50
C LEU A 297 3.48 17.47 1.87
N ILE A 298 4.40 18.21 2.53
CA ILE A 298 4.08 18.94 3.76
C ILE A 298 3.10 20.06 3.48
N SER A 299 3.29 20.81 2.36
CA SER A 299 2.33 21.85 1.95
C SER A 299 0.94 21.29 1.67
N ASP A 300 0.86 20.12 1.05
CA ASP A 300 -0.42 19.42 0.87
C ASP A 300 -1.03 19.00 2.22
N ALA A 301 -0.23 18.53 3.17
CA ALA A 301 -0.68 18.19 4.52
C ALA A 301 -1.24 19.41 5.27
N GLU A 302 -0.57 20.57 5.20
CA GLU A 302 -1.04 21.85 5.75
C GLU A 302 -2.40 22.26 5.18
N LYS A 303 -2.58 22.16 3.86
CA LYS A 303 -3.85 22.48 3.18
C LYS A 303 -4.97 21.49 3.55
N VAL A 304 -4.66 20.20 3.64
CA VAL A 304 -5.66 19.19 3.98
C VAL A 304 -6.16 19.36 5.40
N ILE A 305 -5.26 19.52 6.38
CA ILE A 305 -5.66 19.63 7.79
C ILE A 305 -6.42 20.94 8.09
N SER A 306 -6.07 22.04 7.40
CA SER A 306 -6.78 23.33 7.54
C SER A 306 -8.14 23.38 6.84
N GLY A 307 -8.50 22.34 6.07
CA GLY A 307 -9.75 22.31 5.30
C GLY A 307 -9.72 23.15 4.01
N THR A 308 -8.58 23.71 3.63
CA THR A 308 -8.42 24.54 2.41
C THR A 308 -8.13 23.72 1.15
N SER A 309 -7.97 22.41 1.24
CA SER A 309 -7.67 21.51 0.12
C SER A 309 -8.96 20.96 -0.51
N ILE A 310 -9.12 21.29 -1.79
CA ILE A 310 -9.88 20.62 -2.87
C ILE A 310 -10.97 19.63 -2.39
N ALA A 311 -11.98 20.12 -1.70
CA ALA A 311 -13.25 19.43 -1.48
C ALA A 311 -14.41 20.39 -1.76
N GLN A 312 -14.32 21.17 -2.83
CA GLN A 312 -15.40 22.03 -3.29
C GLN A 312 -15.77 21.68 -4.73
N HIS A 313 -16.15 20.42 -4.97
CA HIS A 313 -17.09 20.10 -6.03
C HIS A 313 -18.26 19.31 -5.43
N ARG A 314 -18.83 19.81 -4.34
CA ARG A 314 -20.23 19.57 -4.07
C ARG A 314 -21.03 20.50 -4.98
N THR A 315 -21.21 20.14 -6.23
CA THR A 315 -22.41 20.52 -6.93
C THR A 315 -23.55 19.83 -6.20
N ARG A 316 -24.27 20.61 -5.38
CA ARG A 316 -25.58 20.22 -4.86
C ARG A 316 -26.38 19.68 -6.04
N ARG A 317 -26.60 18.36 -6.06
CA ARG A 317 -27.72 17.82 -6.79
C ARG A 317 -28.96 18.20 -5.97
N CYS A 318 -29.71 19.18 -6.49
CA CYS A 318 -31.10 19.40 -6.12
C CYS A 318 -31.93 18.20 -6.56
#